data_ad12569a26761c7aad6d13ecda6b8e42
#
_entry.id   ad12569a26761c7aad6d13ecda6b8e42
#
_cell.length_a   1.000
_cell.length_b   1.000
_cell.length_c   1.000
_cell.angle_alpha   90.00
_cell.angle_beta   90.00
_cell.angle_gamma   90.00
#
_symmetry.space_group_name_H-M   'P 1'
#
loop_
_entity.id
_entity.type
_entity.pdbx_description
1 polymer ?
#
loop_
_entity_poly.entity_id
_entity_poly.type
_entity_poly.pdbx_seq_one_letter_code
_entity_poly.pdbx_strand_id
1 'polypeptide(L)'
;MSKSSANIADNTKNTKMSSKTKKVVKGKQQKVKVGLKQTKLFDIKDSVLQRMQKERFSLTCAPGGENHAGMEIIGRMPVKGEGLSASDMEGLHPYFKESGDSNILNLNELSGVAEILSLGAEHQARVIIMRNWVQHIIGEDATQQIYCEIAADEWDAEYLDKNKYRTEIVDGVETKVRGKRMNKRARTNLCYVAGREQEPDVMEGKGRIVDLKKKAILNKAVALLHQQITSGLIEIGSDTKVEINVVEGNRYYDLKNTGIGFHGDTERVIVICISIGCDNYPMRWQWFKDGMPIGESVDIRLNCGDVYIMSEKAVGSDWKLRSLYTLRHAAGVKKYTSLDRWEKKRPAYEAKLKEKEEKRQRKVAEMFAKQAAKDAARALKNKKLNSKQVKENDKTNKRKTTKGGVILHSMMQQQKEYYGGA
;
A
#
# COMPACT_ATOMS: atom_id res chain seq x y z
N MET A 1 55.95 -25.00 8.60
CA MET A 1 56.94 -25.08 7.51
C MET A 1 56.35 -24.41 6.33
N SER A 2 56.82 -23.37 5.71
CA SER A 2 58.02 -22.53 5.77
C SER A 2 57.65 -21.13 5.24
N LYS A 3 58.29 -20.17 5.80
CA LYS A 3 58.24 -18.71 5.48
C LYS A 3 58.80 -18.43 4.09
N SER A 4 58.32 -17.35 3.42
CA SER A 4 59.26 -16.47 2.72
C SER A 4 58.66 -15.06 2.62
N SER A 5 59.39 -14.13 3.18
CA SER A 5 59.27 -12.67 3.11
C SER A 5 59.99 -12.17 1.86
N ALA A 6 59.49 -11.11 1.21
CA ALA A 6 60.28 -10.28 0.30
C ALA A 6 59.91 -8.82 0.45
N ASN A 7 60.91 -8.04 0.88
CA ASN A 7 60.98 -6.57 0.91
C ASN A 7 60.97 -5.99 -0.51
N ILE A 8 60.31 -4.82 -0.66
CA ILE A 8 60.57 -3.92 -1.81
C ILE A 8 60.78 -2.51 -1.30
N ALA A 9 61.86 -1.94 -1.78
CA ALA A 9 62.42 -0.67 -1.41
C ALA A 9 61.74 0.53 -2.05
N ASP A 10 61.86 1.57 -1.30
CA ASP A 10 61.60 2.98 -1.54
C ASP A 10 62.38 3.54 -2.78
N ASN A 11 61.75 4.40 -3.59
CA ASN A 11 62.44 5.18 -4.60
C ASN A 11 61.74 6.54 -4.82
N THR A 12 62.12 7.49 -4.00
CA THR A 12 61.84 8.91 -4.16
C THR A 12 62.76 9.52 -5.23
N LYS A 13 62.18 10.09 -6.30
CA LYS A 13 62.91 11.01 -7.20
C LYS A 13 62.18 12.37 -7.28
N ASN A 14 62.76 13.35 -6.64
CA ASN A 14 62.56 14.79 -6.80
C ASN A 14 62.85 15.23 -8.24
N THR A 15 61.88 15.92 -8.88
CA THR A 15 62.14 16.70 -10.11
C THR A 15 61.65 18.13 -9.94
N LYS A 16 62.60 19.04 -9.80
CA LYS A 16 62.41 20.51 -9.86
C LYS A 16 61.91 20.88 -11.25
N MET A 17 60.78 21.61 -11.33
CA MET A 17 60.39 22.32 -12.58
C MET A 17 60.47 23.81 -12.41
N SER A 18 61.17 24.42 -13.34
CA SER A 18 61.54 25.82 -13.51
C SER A 18 60.31 26.69 -13.85
N SER A 19 60.30 27.89 -13.24
CA SER A 19 59.38 28.98 -13.52
C SER A 19 59.62 29.54 -14.91
N LYS A 20 58.60 29.50 -15.81
CA LYS A 20 58.55 30.35 -17.04
C LYS A 20 57.36 31.30 -16.96
N THR A 21 57.70 32.57 -16.81
CA THR A 21 56.84 33.76 -16.91
C THR A 21 56.07 33.78 -18.22
N LYS A 22 54.74 33.72 -18.20
CA LYS A 22 53.91 33.99 -19.38
C LYS A 22 53.40 35.43 -19.38
N LYS A 23 53.67 36.11 -20.48
CA LYS A 23 53.22 37.47 -20.83
C LYS A 23 51.70 37.51 -20.89
N VAL A 24 51.09 38.47 -20.18
CA VAL A 24 49.66 38.83 -20.24
C VAL A 24 49.41 39.57 -21.58
N VAL A 25 48.60 38.93 -22.43
CA VAL A 25 48.03 39.59 -23.61
C VAL A 25 46.67 40.17 -23.19
N LYS A 26 46.56 41.50 -23.19
CA LYS A 26 45.27 42.22 -22.98
C LYS A 26 44.38 42.03 -24.22
N GLY A 27 43.43 41.10 -24.15
CA GLY A 27 42.35 41.01 -25.11
C GLY A 27 41.22 41.99 -24.77
N LYS A 28 40.81 42.81 -25.73
CA LYS A 28 39.66 43.71 -25.65
C LYS A 28 38.39 42.88 -25.47
N GLN A 29 37.70 43.09 -24.34
CA GLN A 29 36.35 42.54 -24.12
C GLN A 29 35.34 43.26 -25.02
N GLN A 30 34.82 42.57 -26.03
CA GLN A 30 33.60 42.98 -26.72
C GLN A 30 32.43 42.68 -25.79
N LYS A 31 31.75 43.74 -25.29
CA LYS A 31 30.45 43.61 -24.62
C LYS A 31 29.40 43.18 -25.64
N VAL A 32 29.13 41.88 -25.72
CA VAL A 32 27.99 41.35 -26.47
C VAL A 32 26.73 41.70 -25.70
N LYS A 33 25.78 42.38 -26.37
CA LYS A 33 24.45 42.68 -25.84
C LYS A 33 23.66 41.37 -25.59
N VAL A 34 23.64 40.87 -24.35
CA VAL A 34 22.91 39.67 -23.91
C VAL A 34 21.51 40.02 -23.40
N GLY A 35 20.97 41.22 -23.65
CA GLY A 35 19.77 41.72 -22.99
C GLY A 35 18.43 41.17 -23.49
N LEU A 36 18.30 40.67 -24.72
CA LEU A 36 16.97 40.33 -25.28
C LEU A 36 16.61 38.84 -25.22
N LYS A 37 17.56 37.92 -25.03
CA LYS A 37 17.28 36.49 -24.93
C LYS A 37 16.94 36.05 -23.49
N GLN A 38 17.48 36.73 -22.50
CA GLN A 38 17.21 36.39 -21.08
C GLN A 38 15.79 36.75 -20.66
N THR A 39 15.25 37.92 -21.06
CA THR A 39 13.89 38.35 -20.73
C THR A 39 12.82 37.37 -21.23
N LYS A 40 12.92 36.92 -22.49
CA LYS A 40 12.00 35.94 -23.07
C LYS A 40 12.06 34.56 -22.36
N LEU A 41 13.24 34.15 -21.89
CA LEU A 41 13.41 32.88 -21.17
C LEU A 41 12.80 32.94 -19.77
N PHE A 42 12.92 34.09 -19.09
CA PHE A 42 12.27 34.33 -17.80
C PHE A 42 10.73 34.34 -17.92
N ASP A 43 10.18 35.03 -18.91
CA ASP A 43 8.73 35.09 -19.15
C ASP A 43 8.14 33.72 -19.48
N ILE A 44 8.88 32.84 -20.17
CA ILE A 44 8.46 31.46 -20.47
C ILE A 44 8.50 30.62 -19.18
N LYS A 45 9.55 30.72 -18.35
CA LYS A 45 9.64 30.02 -17.08
C LYS A 45 8.49 30.39 -16.14
N ASP A 46 8.20 31.68 -15.99
CA ASP A 46 7.11 32.16 -15.13
C ASP A 46 5.74 31.67 -15.62
N SER A 47 5.49 31.66 -16.91
CA SER A 47 4.24 31.15 -17.48
C SER A 47 4.07 29.64 -17.25
N VAL A 48 5.15 28.86 -17.31
CA VAL A 48 5.13 27.42 -17.01
C VAL A 48 4.85 27.20 -15.54
N LEU A 49 5.54 27.89 -14.63
CA LEU A 49 5.33 27.79 -13.18
C LEU A 49 3.89 28.13 -12.80
N GLN A 50 3.31 29.21 -13.36
CA GLN A 50 1.92 29.58 -13.11
C GLN A 50 0.92 28.51 -13.58
N ARG A 51 1.21 27.82 -14.67
CA ARG A 51 0.38 26.70 -15.15
C ARG A 51 0.53 25.48 -14.27
N MET A 52 1.75 25.13 -13.84
CA MET A 52 2.02 24.03 -12.92
C MET A 52 1.22 24.15 -11.63
N GLN A 53 1.07 25.37 -11.09
CA GLN A 53 0.31 25.60 -9.86
C GLN A 53 -1.23 25.46 -10.03
N LYS A 54 -1.74 25.26 -11.24
CA LYS A 54 -3.18 25.10 -11.52
C LYS A 54 -3.64 23.66 -11.67
N GLU A 55 -2.70 22.72 -11.77
CA GLU A 55 -2.98 21.30 -11.98
C GLU A 55 -1.95 20.42 -11.29
N ARG A 56 -2.28 19.14 -11.15
CA ARG A 56 -1.42 18.13 -10.54
C ARG A 56 -1.35 16.89 -11.40
N PHE A 57 -0.16 16.33 -11.51
CA PHE A 57 0.08 15.03 -12.11
C PHE A 57 0.65 14.08 -11.04
N SER A 58 0.08 12.89 -10.95
CA SER A 58 0.62 11.76 -10.22
C SER A 58 1.05 10.72 -11.23
N LEU A 59 2.34 10.41 -11.28
CA LEU A 59 2.96 9.50 -12.22
C LEU A 59 3.35 8.24 -11.48
N THR A 60 2.49 7.23 -11.51
CA THR A 60 2.63 5.99 -10.75
C THR A 60 3.42 4.97 -11.55
N CYS A 61 4.63 4.67 -11.09
CA CYS A 61 5.54 3.67 -11.64
C CYS A 61 5.22 2.30 -11.01
N ALA A 62 4.96 1.28 -11.82
CA ALA A 62 4.59 -0.05 -11.38
C ALA A 62 4.84 -1.12 -12.47
N PRO A 63 4.78 -2.43 -12.14
CA PRO A 63 4.82 -3.50 -13.12
C PRO A 63 3.65 -3.46 -14.12
N GLY A 64 2.51 -2.93 -13.69
CA GLY A 64 1.31 -2.73 -14.50
C GLY A 64 0.50 -1.53 -14.05
N GLY A 65 -0.42 -1.10 -14.90
CA GLY A 65 -1.33 0.02 -14.65
C GLY A 65 -2.63 -0.13 -15.41
N GLU A 66 -3.61 0.71 -15.08
CA GLU A 66 -4.92 0.76 -15.72
C GLU A 66 -5.21 2.17 -16.21
N ASN A 67 -5.60 2.32 -17.48
CA ASN A 67 -5.94 3.65 -18.00
C ASN A 67 -7.19 4.27 -17.33
N HIS A 68 -8.13 3.43 -16.92
CA HIS A 68 -9.28 3.74 -16.05
C HIS A 68 -10.09 2.46 -15.78
N ALA A 69 -10.95 2.49 -14.74
CA ALA A 69 -11.86 1.39 -14.46
C ALA A 69 -12.66 0.97 -15.72
N GLY A 70 -12.57 -0.32 -16.08
CA GLY A 70 -13.18 -0.87 -17.29
C GLY A 70 -12.35 -0.76 -18.56
N MET A 71 -11.19 -0.09 -18.50
CA MET A 71 -10.24 -0.01 -19.60
C MET A 71 -9.21 -1.15 -19.57
N GLU A 72 -8.29 -1.15 -20.53
CA GLU A 72 -7.19 -2.10 -20.66
C GLU A 72 -6.22 -2.00 -19.46
N ILE A 73 -5.81 -3.16 -18.97
CA ILE A 73 -4.66 -3.26 -18.05
C ILE A 73 -3.41 -3.36 -18.90
N ILE A 74 -2.42 -2.53 -18.59
CA ILE A 74 -1.17 -2.42 -19.31
C ILE A 74 -0.05 -2.95 -18.44
N GLY A 75 0.84 -3.75 -19.02
CA GLY A 75 1.90 -4.40 -18.26
C GLY A 75 1.43 -5.67 -17.54
N ARG A 76 2.12 -6.03 -16.48
CA ARG A 76 1.88 -7.26 -15.70
C ARG A 76 1.09 -6.94 -14.43
N MET A 77 0.06 -7.74 -14.16
CA MET A 77 -0.57 -7.71 -12.83
C MET A 77 0.31 -8.51 -11.85
N PRO A 78 0.84 -7.86 -10.82
CA PRO A 78 1.64 -8.55 -9.81
C PRO A 78 0.76 -9.41 -8.90
N VAL A 79 1.38 -10.44 -8.33
CA VAL A 79 0.75 -11.34 -7.37
C VAL A 79 0.96 -10.82 -5.95
N LYS A 80 0.06 -11.13 -5.03
CA LYS A 80 0.22 -10.82 -3.61
C LYS A 80 1.54 -11.40 -3.08
N GLY A 81 2.30 -10.58 -2.36
CA GLY A 81 3.61 -10.90 -1.82
C GLY A 81 4.79 -10.49 -2.72
N GLU A 82 4.52 -9.93 -3.91
CA GLU A 82 5.56 -9.35 -4.79
C GLU A 82 5.81 -7.86 -4.48
N GLY A 83 5.02 -7.25 -3.61
CA GLY A 83 5.17 -5.84 -3.22
C GLY A 83 6.23 -5.65 -2.14
N LEU A 84 6.60 -4.39 -1.91
CA LEU A 84 7.51 -4.02 -0.83
C LEU A 84 6.86 -4.31 0.53
N SER A 85 7.52 -5.10 1.36
CA SER A 85 7.10 -5.35 2.74
C SER A 85 7.35 -4.12 3.63
N ALA A 86 6.78 -4.11 4.84
CA ALA A 86 7.10 -3.08 5.83
C ALA A 86 8.59 -3.11 6.21
N SER A 87 9.20 -4.31 6.27
CA SER A 87 10.62 -4.50 6.55
C SER A 87 11.50 -3.92 5.44
N ASP A 88 11.13 -4.16 4.16
CA ASP A 88 11.83 -3.54 3.02
C ASP A 88 11.80 -2.02 3.12
N MET A 89 10.63 -1.46 3.45
CA MET A 89 10.47 -0.01 3.59
C MET A 89 11.30 0.57 4.73
N GLU A 90 11.36 -0.12 5.86
CA GLU A 90 12.17 0.27 7.02
C GLU A 90 13.67 0.19 6.71
N GLY A 91 14.10 -0.81 5.97
CA GLY A 91 15.47 -0.95 5.50
C GLY A 91 15.86 0.09 4.43
N LEU A 92 14.96 0.36 3.48
CA LEU A 92 15.19 1.35 2.42
C LEU A 92 15.22 2.80 2.92
N HIS A 93 14.51 3.13 4.01
CA HIS A 93 14.41 4.51 4.47
C HIS A 93 15.76 5.13 4.85
N PRO A 94 16.67 4.49 5.62
CA PRO A 94 18.02 5.00 5.86
C PRO A 94 18.78 5.26 4.56
N TYR A 95 18.72 4.33 3.60
CA TYR A 95 19.35 4.46 2.29
C TYR A 95 18.89 5.71 1.52
N PHE A 96 17.57 5.99 1.51
CA PHE A 96 17.05 7.21 0.88
C PHE A 96 17.39 8.48 1.66
N LYS A 97 17.49 8.41 2.99
CA LYS A 97 17.85 9.54 3.85
C LYS A 97 19.26 10.05 3.59
N GLU A 98 20.17 9.17 3.22
CA GLU A 98 21.52 9.55 2.79
C GLU A 98 21.51 10.34 1.48
N SER A 99 20.52 10.11 0.62
CA SER A 99 20.36 10.76 -0.68
C SER A 99 19.55 12.05 -0.62
N GLY A 100 18.93 12.41 0.52
CA GLY A 100 18.11 13.63 0.63
C GLY A 100 17.09 13.59 1.78
N ASP A 101 16.21 14.58 1.83
CA ASP A 101 15.13 14.65 2.83
C ASP A 101 14.08 13.55 2.55
N SER A 102 14.02 12.56 3.43
CA SER A 102 13.04 11.49 3.36
C SER A 102 12.44 11.17 4.73
N ASN A 103 11.17 10.80 4.73
CA ASN A 103 10.41 10.41 5.91
C ASN A 103 9.70 9.09 5.66
N ILE A 104 9.61 8.25 6.70
CA ILE A 104 8.80 7.03 6.70
C ILE A 104 7.61 7.19 7.64
N LEU A 105 6.42 6.82 7.18
CA LEU A 105 5.19 6.82 7.95
C LEU A 105 4.79 5.39 8.30
N ASN A 106 4.62 5.11 9.58
CA ASN A 106 4.02 3.88 10.08
C ASN A 106 2.49 4.06 10.17
N LEU A 107 1.77 3.59 9.13
CA LEU A 107 0.31 3.79 9.05
C LEU A 107 -0.47 2.94 10.06
N ASN A 108 0.13 1.88 10.62
CA ASN A 108 -0.48 1.11 11.70
C ASN A 108 -0.45 1.90 13.01
N GLU A 109 0.70 2.47 13.35
CA GLU A 109 0.88 3.28 14.55
C GLU A 109 0.04 4.56 14.50
N LEU A 110 0.11 5.28 13.38
CA LEU A 110 -0.63 6.52 13.16
C LEU A 110 -2.15 6.34 13.15
N SER A 111 -2.65 5.10 13.03
CA SER A 111 -4.09 4.80 13.13
C SER A 111 -4.65 5.02 14.55
N GLY A 112 -3.81 4.95 15.58
CA GLY A 112 -4.22 5.00 16.99
C GLY A 112 -5.06 3.81 17.47
N VAL A 113 -5.14 2.70 16.70
CA VAL A 113 -6.00 1.54 16.99
C VAL A 113 -5.14 0.32 17.37
N ALA A 114 -5.32 -0.18 18.59
CA ALA A 114 -4.52 -1.27 19.16
C ALA A 114 -4.60 -2.57 18.33
N GLU A 115 -5.78 -2.90 17.81
CA GLU A 115 -5.98 -4.08 16.95
C GLU A 115 -5.20 -3.98 15.66
N ILE A 116 -5.04 -2.78 15.09
CA ILE A 116 -4.26 -2.54 13.87
C ILE A 116 -2.76 -2.66 14.17
N LEU A 117 -2.31 -2.18 15.33
CA LEU A 117 -0.93 -2.34 15.78
C LEU A 117 -0.52 -3.81 15.95
N SER A 118 -1.45 -4.64 16.41
CA SER A 118 -1.23 -6.08 16.66
C SER A 118 -1.34 -6.97 15.42
N LEU A 119 -1.60 -6.41 14.24
CA LEU A 119 -1.68 -7.17 12.99
C LEU A 119 -0.33 -7.78 12.62
N GLY A 120 -0.37 -8.97 11.99
CA GLY A 120 0.82 -9.67 11.50
C GLY A 120 1.63 -8.87 10.48
N ALA A 121 2.85 -9.33 10.17
CA ALA A 121 3.80 -8.64 9.31
C ALA A 121 3.21 -8.28 7.93
N GLU A 122 2.41 -9.18 7.35
CA GLU A 122 1.74 -9.00 6.04
C GLU A 122 0.66 -7.89 6.05
N HIS A 123 0.31 -7.38 7.22
CA HIS A 123 -0.65 -6.30 7.41
C HIS A 123 0.00 -5.01 7.92
N GLN A 124 1.33 -4.97 7.99
CA GLN A 124 2.06 -3.75 8.34
C GLN A 124 2.17 -2.84 7.12
N ALA A 125 1.81 -1.58 7.28
CA ALA A 125 1.78 -0.59 6.21
C ALA A 125 2.77 0.55 6.47
N ARG A 126 3.60 0.83 5.47
CA ARG A 126 4.60 1.91 5.49
C ARG A 126 4.49 2.74 4.22
N VAL A 127 4.79 4.02 4.34
CA VAL A 127 4.95 4.92 3.20
C VAL A 127 6.24 5.71 3.40
N ILE A 128 7.13 5.67 2.41
CA ILE A 128 8.30 6.56 2.36
C ILE A 128 7.93 7.75 1.49
N ILE A 129 8.33 8.95 1.92
CA ILE A 129 8.16 10.20 1.17
C ILE A 129 9.54 10.83 1.03
N MET A 130 10.00 10.99 -0.20
CA MET A 130 11.27 11.67 -0.55
C MET A 130 10.92 13.07 -1.05
N ARG A 131 11.32 14.09 -0.31
CA ARG A 131 11.02 15.49 -0.61
C ARG A 131 11.94 16.03 -1.69
N ASN A 132 11.35 16.76 -2.65
CA ASN A 132 12.09 17.38 -3.77
C ASN A 132 13.04 16.40 -4.49
N TRP A 133 12.69 15.11 -4.51
CA TRP A 133 13.54 14.08 -5.10
C TRP A 133 13.92 14.37 -6.55
N VAL A 134 12.96 14.85 -7.35
CA VAL A 134 13.20 15.16 -8.77
C VAL A 134 14.24 16.25 -8.92
N GLN A 135 14.13 17.36 -8.16
CA GLN A 135 15.09 18.46 -8.22
C GLN A 135 16.48 18.02 -7.74
N HIS A 136 16.49 17.26 -6.63
CA HIS A 136 17.74 16.85 -6.00
C HIS A 136 18.55 15.85 -6.87
N ILE A 137 17.87 14.86 -7.44
CA ILE A 137 18.53 13.76 -8.17
C ILE A 137 18.69 14.06 -9.66
N ILE A 138 17.74 14.73 -10.27
CA ILE A 138 17.74 14.98 -11.73
C ILE A 138 18.32 16.36 -12.05
N GLY A 139 17.96 17.39 -11.27
CA GLY A 139 18.38 18.78 -11.43
C GLY A 139 17.26 19.77 -11.13
N GLU A 140 17.61 21.00 -10.77
CA GLU A 140 16.70 22.07 -10.32
C GLU A 140 15.52 22.33 -11.27
N ASP A 141 15.76 22.35 -12.57
CA ASP A 141 14.73 22.62 -13.60
C ASP A 141 13.94 21.35 -14.02
N ALA A 142 14.28 20.18 -13.47
CA ALA A 142 13.75 18.89 -13.96
C ALA A 142 12.24 18.76 -13.80
N THR A 143 11.65 19.31 -12.74
CA THR A 143 10.19 19.29 -12.56
C THR A 143 9.46 20.09 -13.65
N GLN A 144 10.01 21.23 -14.05
CA GLN A 144 9.45 22.05 -15.12
C GLN A 144 9.59 21.35 -16.47
N GLN A 145 10.74 20.69 -16.71
CA GLN A 145 10.98 19.92 -17.92
C GLN A 145 10.03 18.73 -18.03
N ILE A 146 9.88 17.93 -16.96
CA ILE A 146 8.89 16.84 -16.92
C ILE A 146 7.48 17.38 -17.14
N TYR A 147 7.12 18.49 -16.46
CA TYR A 147 5.81 19.10 -16.67
C TYR A 147 5.58 19.48 -18.14
N CYS A 148 6.53 20.10 -18.80
CA CYS A 148 6.43 20.44 -20.23
C CYS A 148 6.30 19.19 -21.12
N GLU A 149 7.03 18.12 -20.82
CA GLU A 149 6.93 16.85 -21.54
C GLU A 149 5.54 16.22 -21.46
N ILE A 150 4.92 16.21 -20.26
CA ILE A 150 3.64 15.51 -20.02
C ILE A 150 2.42 16.39 -20.26
N ALA A 151 2.51 17.71 -20.01
CA ALA A 151 1.40 18.64 -20.24
C ALA A 151 1.12 18.88 -21.73
N ALA A 152 2.07 18.57 -22.61
CA ALA A 152 1.93 18.63 -24.06
C ALA A 152 1.15 17.44 -24.63
N ASP A 153 1.00 16.35 -23.85
CA ASP A 153 0.27 15.16 -24.30
C ASP A 153 -1.24 15.38 -24.25
N GLU A 154 -1.94 14.61 -25.06
CA GLU A 154 -3.39 14.53 -25.05
C GLU A 154 -3.85 13.51 -24.01
N TRP A 155 -4.50 13.97 -22.95
CA TRP A 155 -4.97 13.17 -21.82
C TRP A 155 -6.39 12.67 -22.05
N ASP A 156 -6.61 11.36 -21.93
CA ASP A 156 -7.92 10.74 -22.16
C ASP A 156 -8.97 11.27 -21.17
N ALA A 157 -9.97 11.96 -21.72
CA ALA A 157 -11.07 12.54 -20.98
C ALA A 157 -12.30 11.62 -20.89
N GLU A 158 -12.27 10.44 -21.53
CA GLU A 158 -13.38 9.50 -21.61
C GLU A 158 -12.98 8.10 -21.19
N TYR A 159 -13.96 7.28 -20.82
CA TYR A 159 -13.77 5.88 -20.46
C TYR A 159 -15.02 5.05 -20.79
N LEU A 160 -14.86 3.73 -20.89
CA LEU A 160 -15.96 2.77 -21.06
C LEU A 160 -16.48 2.30 -19.69
N ASP A 161 -17.72 2.65 -19.35
CA ASP A 161 -18.39 2.08 -18.18
C ASP A 161 -19.10 0.78 -18.56
N LYS A 162 -18.46 -0.35 -18.30
CA LYS A 162 -18.97 -1.71 -18.60
C LYS A 162 -20.25 -2.08 -17.83
N ASN A 163 -20.60 -1.32 -16.79
CA ASN A 163 -21.80 -1.54 -15.98
C ASN A 163 -23.02 -0.76 -16.49
N LYS A 164 -22.82 0.18 -17.41
CA LYS A 164 -23.90 0.95 -18.03
C LYS A 164 -24.26 0.39 -19.39
N TYR A 165 -25.49 0.70 -19.79
CA TYR A 165 -26.04 0.30 -21.09
C TYR A 165 -26.10 1.52 -22.02
N ARG A 166 -25.91 1.28 -23.31
CA ARG A 166 -26.22 2.17 -24.42
C ARG A 166 -27.27 1.53 -25.32
N THR A 167 -28.01 2.30 -26.07
CA THR A 167 -28.93 1.83 -27.10
C THR A 167 -28.19 1.80 -28.44
N GLU A 168 -28.25 0.69 -29.13
CA GLU A 168 -27.73 0.51 -30.49
C GLU A 168 -28.83 -0.06 -31.38
N ILE A 169 -28.78 0.22 -32.67
CA ILE A 169 -29.62 -0.41 -33.66
C ILE A 169 -28.86 -1.63 -34.21
N VAL A 170 -29.32 -2.82 -33.84
CA VAL A 170 -28.78 -4.09 -34.34
C VAL A 170 -29.87 -4.73 -35.21
N ASP A 171 -29.57 -4.95 -36.48
CA ASP A 171 -30.53 -5.53 -37.50
C ASP A 171 -31.84 -4.74 -37.55
N GLY A 172 -31.78 -3.40 -37.41
CA GLY A 172 -32.96 -2.53 -37.45
C GLY A 172 -33.76 -2.46 -36.14
N VAL A 173 -33.33 -3.13 -35.09
CA VAL A 173 -34.01 -3.15 -33.77
C VAL A 173 -33.20 -2.43 -32.74
N GLU A 174 -33.85 -1.54 -31.96
CA GLU A 174 -33.23 -0.90 -30.79
C GLU A 174 -32.89 -1.93 -29.72
N THR A 175 -31.59 -2.12 -29.50
CA THR A 175 -31.06 -3.11 -28.55
C THR A 175 -30.22 -2.43 -27.46
N LYS A 176 -30.43 -2.85 -26.22
CA LYS A 176 -29.59 -2.40 -25.09
C LYS A 176 -28.31 -3.22 -25.03
N VAL A 177 -27.19 -2.58 -25.34
CA VAL A 177 -25.85 -3.17 -25.31
C VAL A 177 -25.07 -2.67 -24.08
N ARG A 178 -24.32 -3.56 -23.41
CA ARG A 178 -23.45 -3.18 -22.29
C ARG A 178 -22.27 -2.35 -22.77
N GLY A 179 -21.80 -1.47 -21.89
CA GLY A 179 -20.69 -0.57 -22.14
C GLY A 179 -21.17 0.77 -22.71
N LYS A 180 -21.07 1.81 -21.90
CA LYS A 180 -21.39 3.18 -22.27
C LYS A 180 -20.18 4.08 -22.14
N ARG A 181 -19.89 4.85 -23.17
CA ARG A 181 -18.88 5.91 -23.17
C ARG A 181 -19.26 7.00 -22.17
N MET A 182 -18.36 7.35 -21.28
CA MET A 182 -18.58 8.30 -20.20
C MET A 182 -17.41 9.27 -20.08
N ASN A 183 -17.69 10.52 -19.73
CA ASN A 183 -16.66 11.52 -19.45
C ASN A 183 -16.04 11.33 -18.08
N LYS A 184 -14.72 11.40 -17.99
CA LYS A 184 -13.95 11.45 -16.76
C LYS A 184 -14.11 12.83 -16.10
N ARG A 185 -14.59 12.86 -14.86
CA ARG A 185 -14.83 14.12 -14.11
C ARG A 185 -13.87 14.28 -12.93
N ALA A 186 -13.26 13.20 -12.49
CA ALA A 186 -12.40 13.20 -11.31
C ALA A 186 -10.93 13.51 -11.66
N ARG A 187 -10.48 13.00 -12.79
CA ARG A 187 -9.16 13.16 -13.37
C ARG A 187 -9.15 12.63 -14.80
N THR A 188 -8.13 13.01 -15.58
CA THR A 188 -7.83 12.38 -16.88
C THR A 188 -6.61 11.47 -16.72
N ASN A 189 -6.47 10.48 -17.61
CA ASN A 189 -5.43 9.46 -17.51
C ASN A 189 -4.75 9.22 -18.85
N LEU A 190 -3.53 8.74 -18.81
CA LEU A 190 -2.83 8.03 -19.91
C LEU A 190 -1.74 7.15 -19.30
N CYS A 191 -1.14 6.26 -20.08
CA CYS A 191 0.00 5.47 -19.66
C CYS A 191 1.23 5.77 -20.51
N TYR A 192 2.40 5.79 -19.87
CA TYR A 192 3.70 5.81 -20.54
C TYR A 192 4.32 4.42 -20.48
N VAL A 193 4.71 3.88 -21.64
CA VAL A 193 5.34 2.57 -21.77
C VAL A 193 6.51 2.68 -22.74
N ALA A 194 7.66 2.18 -22.35
CA ALA A 194 8.86 2.27 -23.20
C ALA A 194 8.70 1.47 -24.50
N GLY A 195 8.81 2.16 -25.66
CA GLY A 195 8.73 1.54 -26.98
C GLY A 195 7.33 1.14 -27.43
N ARG A 196 6.26 1.60 -26.76
CA ARG A 196 4.87 1.36 -27.14
C ARG A 196 4.10 2.67 -27.28
N GLU A 197 3.29 2.76 -28.34
CA GLU A 197 2.31 3.83 -28.55
C GLU A 197 0.96 3.24 -28.88
N GLN A 198 -0.11 3.90 -28.43
CA GLN A 198 -1.47 3.50 -28.70
C GLN A 198 -2.41 4.70 -28.67
N GLU A 199 -3.18 4.88 -29.73
CA GLU A 199 -4.30 5.82 -29.70
C GLU A 199 -5.49 5.23 -28.93
N PRO A 200 -6.28 6.06 -28.25
CA PRO A 200 -7.42 5.56 -27.46
C PRO A 200 -8.54 5.04 -28.35
N ASP A 201 -9.05 3.86 -28.00
CA ASP A 201 -10.31 3.34 -28.49
C ASP A 201 -11.21 3.06 -27.28
N VAL A 202 -12.06 4.03 -26.95
CA VAL A 202 -12.91 3.96 -25.75
C VAL A 202 -13.90 2.80 -25.85
N MET A 203 -14.37 2.44 -27.06
CA MET A 203 -15.35 1.40 -27.23
C MET A 203 -14.74 -0.01 -27.06
N GLU A 204 -13.48 -0.16 -27.46
CA GLU A 204 -12.69 -1.36 -27.21
C GLU A 204 -12.08 -1.39 -25.80
N GLY A 205 -12.31 -0.34 -25.01
CA GLY A 205 -11.74 -0.20 -23.66
C GLY A 205 -10.24 0.03 -23.66
N LYS A 206 -9.69 0.62 -24.73
CA LYS A 206 -8.28 0.98 -24.87
C LYS A 206 -8.07 2.43 -24.57
N GLY A 207 -7.07 2.74 -23.73
CA GLY A 207 -6.65 4.12 -23.44
C GLY A 207 -5.40 4.49 -24.20
N ARG A 208 -5.01 5.77 -24.13
CA ARG A 208 -3.78 6.28 -24.75
C ARG A 208 -2.54 5.71 -24.07
N ILE A 209 -1.57 5.28 -24.88
CA ILE A 209 -0.22 4.96 -24.46
C ILE A 209 0.74 5.84 -25.22
N VAL A 210 1.65 6.49 -24.50
CA VAL A 210 2.73 7.32 -25.04
C VAL A 210 4.05 6.60 -24.81
N ASP A 211 4.93 6.60 -25.81
CA ASP A 211 6.27 6.02 -25.65
C ASP A 211 7.09 6.83 -24.64
N LEU A 212 7.39 6.20 -23.50
CA LEU A 212 8.20 6.79 -22.42
C LEU A 212 9.59 7.26 -22.92
N LYS A 213 10.16 6.60 -23.93
CA LYS A 213 11.45 6.99 -24.50
C LYS A 213 11.42 8.37 -25.18
N LYS A 214 10.25 8.83 -25.59
CA LYS A 214 10.03 10.18 -26.14
C LYS A 214 9.96 11.27 -25.06
N LYS A 215 9.94 10.89 -23.78
CA LYS A 215 9.90 11.78 -22.60
C LYS A 215 11.26 11.72 -21.90
N ALA A 216 12.23 12.45 -22.43
CA ALA A 216 13.65 12.29 -22.07
C ALA A 216 13.91 12.43 -20.56
N ILE A 217 13.32 13.47 -19.92
CA ILE A 217 13.56 13.76 -18.51
C ILE A 217 12.72 12.83 -17.60
N LEU A 218 11.46 12.57 -17.95
CA LEU A 218 10.64 11.60 -17.25
C LEU A 218 11.24 10.19 -17.31
N ASN A 219 11.69 9.76 -18.51
CA ASN A 219 12.33 8.45 -18.66
C ASN A 219 13.62 8.34 -17.83
N LYS A 220 14.44 9.40 -17.79
CA LYS A 220 15.61 9.47 -16.92
C LYS A 220 15.22 9.37 -15.45
N ALA A 221 14.18 10.09 -15.01
CA ALA A 221 13.70 10.05 -13.63
C ALA A 221 13.24 8.65 -13.24
N VAL A 222 12.43 7.99 -14.07
CA VAL A 222 11.97 6.62 -13.86
C VAL A 222 13.13 5.62 -13.75
N ALA A 223 14.12 5.73 -14.64
CA ALA A 223 15.28 4.85 -14.64
C ALA A 223 16.13 5.00 -13.37
N LEU A 224 16.42 6.24 -12.95
CA LEU A 224 17.19 6.52 -11.73
C LEU A 224 16.44 6.09 -10.48
N LEU A 225 15.13 6.30 -10.43
CA LEU A 225 14.28 5.86 -9.30
C LEU A 225 14.26 4.34 -9.18
N HIS A 226 14.10 3.62 -10.29
CA HIS A 226 14.18 2.16 -10.33
C HIS A 226 15.57 1.66 -9.88
N GLN A 227 16.64 2.26 -10.40
CA GLN A 227 18.01 1.93 -10.02
C GLN A 227 18.23 2.12 -8.50
N GLN A 228 17.82 3.27 -7.96
CA GLN A 228 18.01 3.61 -6.55
C GLN A 228 17.28 2.61 -5.63
N ILE A 229 16.01 2.27 -5.94
CA ILE A 229 15.25 1.31 -5.16
C ILE A 229 15.89 -0.08 -5.24
N THR A 230 16.25 -0.54 -6.44
CA THR A 230 16.85 -1.86 -6.64
C THR A 230 18.20 -1.97 -5.91
N SER A 231 19.05 -0.94 -5.99
CA SER A 231 20.33 -0.91 -5.27
C SER A 231 20.12 -0.94 -3.76
N GLY A 232 19.16 -0.16 -3.24
CA GLY A 232 18.83 -0.17 -1.82
C GLY A 232 18.29 -1.53 -1.34
N LEU A 233 17.45 -2.21 -2.13
CA LEU A 233 16.96 -3.56 -1.81
C LEU A 233 18.10 -4.59 -1.76
N ILE A 234 19.05 -4.52 -2.69
CA ILE A 234 20.24 -5.38 -2.68
C ILE A 234 21.07 -5.10 -1.43
N GLU A 235 21.31 -3.83 -1.09
CA GLU A 235 22.12 -3.45 0.07
C GLU A 235 21.54 -3.95 1.40
N ILE A 236 20.21 -3.91 1.55
CA ILE A 236 19.55 -4.43 2.75
C ILE A 236 19.33 -5.96 2.72
N GLY A 237 19.78 -6.65 1.66
CA GLY A 237 19.64 -8.11 1.52
C GLY A 237 18.19 -8.57 1.30
N SER A 238 17.34 -7.74 0.70
CA SER A 238 15.95 -8.11 0.37
C SER A 238 15.90 -8.92 -0.93
N ASP A 239 15.07 -9.98 -0.94
CA ASP A 239 14.75 -10.75 -2.16
C ASP A 239 13.67 -10.12 -3.03
N THR A 240 13.05 -9.03 -2.56
CA THR A 240 11.97 -8.32 -3.28
C THR A 240 12.51 -7.70 -4.57
N LYS A 241 11.80 -7.96 -5.67
CA LYS A 241 12.14 -7.41 -6.99
C LYS A 241 11.13 -6.34 -7.39
N VAL A 242 11.63 -5.17 -7.70
CA VAL A 242 10.82 -4.07 -8.22
C VAL A 242 10.96 -4.01 -9.74
N GLU A 243 9.85 -4.06 -10.44
CA GLU A 243 9.76 -3.84 -11.88
C GLU A 243 8.98 -2.55 -12.15
N ILE A 244 9.44 -1.76 -13.12
CA ILE A 244 8.70 -0.60 -13.62
C ILE A 244 8.53 -0.75 -15.13
N ASN A 245 7.37 -1.26 -15.54
CA ASN A 245 7.04 -1.49 -16.94
C ASN A 245 6.06 -0.43 -17.48
N VAL A 246 5.33 0.23 -16.55
CA VAL A 246 4.31 1.22 -16.86
C VAL A 246 4.45 2.41 -15.92
N VAL A 247 4.29 3.62 -16.47
CA VAL A 247 4.03 4.83 -15.67
C VAL A 247 2.60 5.25 -15.96
N GLU A 248 1.69 4.99 -15.01
CA GLU A 248 0.31 5.45 -15.11
C GLU A 248 0.22 6.91 -14.67
N GLY A 249 -0.22 7.77 -15.60
CA GLY A 249 -0.45 9.18 -15.37
C GLY A 249 -1.89 9.47 -14.95
N ASN A 250 -2.03 10.19 -13.85
CA ASN A 250 -3.29 10.77 -13.39
C ASN A 250 -3.15 12.30 -13.36
N ARG A 251 -3.91 13.01 -14.22
CA ARG A 251 -3.94 14.47 -14.27
C ARG A 251 -5.17 15.02 -13.57
N TYR A 252 -4.96 15.78 -12.52
CA TYR A 252 -5.97 16.56 -11.80
C TYR A 252 -5.96 17.99 -12.34
N TYR A 253 -6.75 18.21 -13.37
CA TYR A 253 -6.76 19.43 -14.21
C TYR A 253 -7.51 20.62 -13.58
N ASP A 254 -8.25 20.39 -12.52
CA ASP A 254 -8.97 21.40 -11.75
C ASP A 254 -8.83 21.10 -10.25
N LEU A 255 -7.94 21.83 -9.60
CA LEU A 255 -7.61 21.64 -8.18
C LEU A 255 -8.78 21.92 -7.22
N LYS A 256 -9.90 22.50 -7.71
CA LYS A 256 -11.10 22.74 -6.92
C LYS A 256 -12.14 21.63 -7.02
N ASN A 257 -12.08 20.82 -8.09
CA ASN A 257 -13.14 19.85 -8.41
C ASN A 257 -12.64 18.43 -8.64
N THR A 258 -11.33 18.23 -8.84
CA THR A 258 -10.75 16.93 -9.16
C THR A 258 -10.11 16.23 -7.95
N GLY A 259 -9.94 14.92 -8.04
CA GLY A 259 -9.39 14.09 -6.99
C GLY A 259 -9.75 12.63 -7.18
N ILE A 260 -9.36 11.80 -6.24
CA ILE A 260 -9.71 10.37 -6.20
C ILE A 260 -10.19 10.00 -4.80
N GLY A 261 -11.36 9.35 -4.72
CA GLY A 261 -11.94 8.91 -3.44
C GLY A 261 -11.23 7.70 -2.86
N PHE A 262 -11.53 7.37 -1.61
CA PHE A 262 -10.92 6.24 -0.90
C PHE A 262 -11.04 4.92 -1.65
N HIS A 263 -9.93 4.37 -2.07
CA HIS A 263 -9.75 3.11 -2.79
C HIS A 263 -8.40 2.47 -2.41
N GLY A 264 -8.20 1.25 -2.80
CA GLY A 264 -6.91 0.60 -2.93
C GLY A 264 -6.76 0.13 -4.37
N ASP A 265 -5.55 -0.06 -4.84
CA ASP A 265 -5.24 -0.49 -6.20
C ASP A 265 -5.32 -2.02 -6.27
N THR A 266 -6.25 -2.55 -7.06
CA THR A 266 -6.41 -4.01 -7.22
C THR A 266 -5.51 -4.59 -8.30
N GLU A 267 -5.01 -3.74 -9.18
CA GLU A 267 -4.17 -4.07 -10.33
C GLU A 267 -2.67 -4.02 -10.04
N ARG A 268 -2.29 -3.62 -8.83
CA ARG A 268 -0.88 -3.50 -8.44
C ARG A 268 -0.66 -3.75 -6.95
N VAL A 269 0.57 -4.14 -6.59
CA VAL A 269 1.05 -4.24 -5.20
C VAL A 269 2.32 -3.40 -4.96
N ILE A 270 2.77 -2.71 -6.00
CA ILE A 270 3.88 -1.76 -5.97
C ILE A 270 3.36 -0.42 -6.45
N VAL A 271 3.56 0.63 -5.67
CA VAL A 271 3.29 2.02 -6.01
C VAL A 271 4.51 2.85 -5.67
N ILE A 272 5.11 3.42 -6.70
CA ILE A 272 6.19 4.40 -6.64
C ILE A 272 5.70 5.59 -7.45
N CYS A 273 5.43 6.72 -6.83
CA CYS A 273 4.74 7.82 -7.52
C CYS A 273 5.54 9.11 -7.50
N ILE A 274 5.81 9.64 -8.69
CA ILE A 274 6.42 10.95 -8.91
C ILE A 274 5.31 12.01 -8.97
N SER A 275 5.50 13.08 -8.26
CA SER A 275 4.55 14.17 -8.08
C SER A 275 4.97 15.41 -8.86
N ILE A 276 4.17 15.87 -9.85
CA ILE A 276 4.47 17.04 -10.68
C ILE A 276 3.28 18.00 -10.69
N GLY A 277 3.53 19.30 -10.66
CA GLY A 277 2.49 20.34 -10.72
C GLY A 277 2.39 21.17 -9.44
N CYS A 278 1.19 21.38 -8.93
CA CYS A 278 0.99 22.22 -7.74
C CYS A 278 1.64 21.65 -6.49
N ASP A 279 2.03 22.55 -5.59
CA ASP A 279 2.48 22.21 -4.24
C ASP A 279 1.31 21.98 -3.29
N ASN A 280 1.61 21.43 -2.11
CA ASN A 280 0.69 21.26 -1.02
C ASN A 280 -0.57 20.43 -1.37
N TYR A 281 -0.42 19.45 -2.32
CA TYR A 281 -1.55 18.62 -2.76
C TYR A 281 -1.90 17.57 -1.71
N PRO A 282 -3.17 17.48 -1.26
CA PRO A 282 -3.55 16.61 -0.15
C PRO A 282 -3.64 15.14 -0.60
N MET A 283 -3.09 14.26 0.23
CA MET A 283 -3.26 12.82 0.14
C MET A 283 -3.54 12.27 1.54
N ARG A 284 -4.41 11.27 1.63
CA ARG A 284 -4.91 10.72 2.89
C ARG A 284 -4.99 9.21 2.83
N TRP A 285 -4.54 8.52 3.90
CA TRP A 285 -4.80 7.10 4.15
C TRP A 285 -5.80 6.93 5.28
N GLN A 286 -6.62 5.88 5.17
CA GLN A 286 -7.61 5.51 6.18
C GLN A 286 -7.75 4.00 6.26
N TRP A 287 -7.74 3.48 7.47
CA TRP A 287 -8.06 2.09 7.74
C TRP A 287 -9.57 1.86 7.70
N PHE A 288 -9.95 0.66 7.25
CA PHE A 288 -11.34 0.22 7.17
C PHE A 288 -11.49 -1.19 7.73
N LYS A 289 -12.62 -1.44 8.40
CA LYS A 289 -13.10 -2.76 8.84
C LYS A 289 -14.59 -2.86 8.52
N ASP A 290 -15.02 -3.98 7.95
CA ASP A 290 -16.42 -4.21 7.52
C ASP A 290 -16.96 -3.09 6.58
N GLY A 291 -16.07 -2.40 5.87
CA GLY A 291 -16.39 -1.29 4.97
C GLY A 291 -16.61 0.06 5.67
N MET A 292 -16.37 0.15 6.99
CA MET A 292 -16.40 1.37 7.79
C MET A 292 -15.00 1.85 8.13
N PRO A 293 -14.74 3.18 8.12
CA PRO A 293 -13.47 3.73 8.56
C PRO A 293 -13.28 3.54 10.07
N ILE A 294 -12.05 3.20 10.47
CA ILE A 294 -11.63 3.02 11.85
C ILE A 294 -10.31 3.73 12.11
N GLY A 295 -10.12 4.22 13.32
CA GLY A 295 -8.94 4.96 13.74
C GLY A 295 -8.78 6.31 13.05
N GLU A 296 -7.63 6.92 13.27
CA GLU A 296 -7.29 8.22 12.71
C GLU A 296 -6.90 8.13 11.24
N SER A 297 -7.20 9.20 10.50
CA SER A 297 -6.71 9.38 9.13
C SER A 297 -5.28 9.88 9.15
N VAL A 298 -4.45 9.40 8.23
CA VAL A 298 -3.08 9.90 8.04
C VAL A 298 -3.07 10.84 6.84
N ASP A 299 -2.85 12.11 7.09
CA ASP A 299 -2.81 13.17 6.08
C ASP A 299 -1.39 13.58 5.75
N ILE A 300 -1.09 13.71 4.46
CA ILE A 300 0.13 14.32 3.97
C ILE A 300 -0.15 15.41 2.94
N ARG A 301 0.85 16.25 2.74
CA ARG A 301 0.90 17.22 1.67
C ARG A 301 2.07 16.92 0.75
N LEU A 302 1.81 16.76 -0.53
CA LEU A 302 2.82 16.48 -1.54
C LEU A 302 3.12 17.74 -2.33
N ASN A 303 4.41 18.02 -2.50
CA ASN A 303 4.89 19.13 -3.32
C ASN A 303 5.32 18.65 -4.72
N CYS A 304 5.58 19.58 -5.60
CA CYS A 304 6.16 19.29 -6.91
C CYS A 304 7.58 18.72 -6.75
N GLY A 305 7.84 17.57 -7.38
CA GLY A 305 9.12 16.88 -7.29
C GLY A 305 9.22 15.85 -6.15
N ASP A 306 8.24 15.79 -5.24
CA ASP A 306 8.18 14.73 -4.25
C ASP A 306 7.95 13.36 -4.90
N VAL A 307 8.56 12.34 -4.33
CA VAL A 307 8.28 10.94 -4.66
C VAL A 307 7.79 10.24 -3.40
N TYR A 308 6.77 9.38 -3.55
CA TYR A 308 6.37 8.50 -2.46
C TYR A 308 6.34 7.03 -2.92
N ILE A 309 6.67 6.16 -1.98
CA ILE A 309 6.69 4.71 -2.16
C ILE A 309 5.74 4.10 -1.13
N MET A 310 4.89 3.17 -1.55
CA MET A 310 3.98 2.45 -0.68
C MET A 310 4.43 0.99 -0.50
N SER A 311 4.40 0.50 0.74
CA SER A 311 4.43 -0.94 0.98
C SER A 311 3.18 -1.62 0.41
N GLU A 312 3.22 -2.93 0.15
CA GLU A 312 2.09 -3.68 -0.42
C GLU A 312 0.78 -3.44 0.33
N LYS A 313 0.83 -3.43 1.67
CA LYS A 313 -0.36 -3.15 2.48
C LYS A 313 -0.86 -1.72 2.35
N ALA A 314 0.04 -0.75 2.17
CA ALA A 314 -0.33 0.65 1.97
C ALA A 314 -0.98 0.91 0.60
N VAL A 315 -0.66 0.11 -0.41
CA VAL A 315 -1.33 0.10 -1.73
C VAL A 315 -2.79 -0.32 -1.59
N GLY A 316 -3.07 -1.26 -0.66
CA GLY A 316 -4.43 -1.66 -0.34
C GLY A 316 -5.09 -2.54 -1.39
N SER A 317 -4.35 -3.43 -2.05
CA SER A 317 -4.88 -4.35 -3.08
C SER A 317 -6.04 -5.22 -2.58
N ASP A 318 -6.11 -5.46 -1.28
CA ASP A 318 -7.17 -6.21 -0.59
C ASP A 318 -8.40 -5.38 -0.16
N TRP A 319 -8.51 -4.12 -0.56
CA TRP A 319 -9.52 -3.18 -0.05
C TRP A 319 -10.99 -3.61 -0.26
N LYS A 320 -11.25 -4.54 -1.17
CA LYS A 320 -12.58 -5.12 -1.41
C LYS A 320 -12.95 -6.21 -0.40
N LEU A 321 -11.96 -6.76 0.33
CA LEU A 321 -12.15 -7.81 1.33
C LEU A 321 -12.62 -7.22 2.67
N ARG A 322 -13.90 -6.87 2.77
CA ARG A 322 -14.47 -6.11 3.89
C ARG A 322 -14.27 -6.75 5.26
N SER A 323 -14.16 -8.08 5.34
CA SER A 323 -13.94 -8.81 6.60
C SER A 323 -12.53 -8.63 7.17
N LEU A 324 -11.58 -8.11 6.37
CA LEU A 324 -10.23 -7.82 6.80
C LEU A 324 -10.07 -6.36 7.23
N TYR A 325 -9.00 -6.08 7.96
CA TYR A 325 -8.49 -4.72 8.11
C TYR A 325 -7.84 -4.31 6.79
N THR A 326 -8.45 -3.37 6.09
CA THR A 326 -7.98 -2.90 4.79
C THR A 326 -7.57 -1.45 4.86
N LEU A 327 -6.53 -1.08 4.12
CA LEU A 327 -6.10 0.30 4.01
C LEU A 327 -6.55 0.87 2.66
N ARG A 328 -6.97 2.12 2.65
CA ARG A 328 -7.35 2.84 1.43
C ARG A 328 -6.73 4.22 1.45
N HIS A 329 -6.47 4.72 0.25
CA HIS A 329 -5.96 6.07 0.08
C HIS A 329 -6.88 6.92 -0.80
N ALA A 330 -6.79 8.24 -0.63
CA ALA A 330 -7.56 9.23 -1.37
C ALA A 330 -6.70 10.47 -1.59
N ALA A 331 -6.95 11.22 -2.65
CA ALA A 331 -6.23 12.46 -2.93
C ALA A 331 -7.13 13.53 -3.54
N GLY A 332 -6.75 14.80 -3.38
CA GLY A 332 -7.47 15.94 -3.96
C GLY A 332 -8.41 16.63 -3.00
N VAL A 333 -9.46 17.25 -3.53
CA VAL A 333 -10.36 18.09 -2.75
C VAL A 333 -11.17 17.33 -1.70
N LYS A 334 -11.67 18.02 -0.67
CA LYS A 334 -12.42 17.47 0.46
C LYS A 334 -13.56 16.53 0.03
N LYS A 335 -14.21 16.79 -1.10
CA LYS A 335 -15.26 15.93 -1.69
C LYS A 335 -14.80 14.47 -1.84
N TYR A 336 -13.51 14.23 -2.14
CA TYR A 336 -12.93 12.90 -2.35
C TYR A 336 -12.29 12.34 -1.07
N THR A 337 -11.74 13.21 -0.21
CA THR A 337 -10.99 12.83 0.99
C THR A 337 -11.80 12.86 2.28
N SER A 338 -13.09 13.29 2.24
CA SER A 338 -13.98 13.32 3.39
C SER A 338 -14.51 11.92 3.74
N LEU A 339 -14.69 11.68 5.04
CA LEU A 339 -15.35 10.50 5.59
C LEU A 339 -16.86 10.70 5.86
N ASP A 340 -17.42 11.87 5.55
CA ASP A 340 -18.80 12.27 5.88
C ASP A 340 -19.86 11.24 5.47
N ARG A 341 -19.64 10.57 4.31
CA ARG A 341 -20.57 9.53 3.82
C ARG A 341 -20.63 8.29 4.72
N TRP A 342 -19.54 8.00 5.44
CA TRP A 342 -19.46 6.88 6.39
C TRP A 342 -19.95 7.30 7.76
N GLU A 343 -19.63 8.53 8.20
CA GLU A 343 -20.12 9.09 9.46
C GLU A 343 -21.66 9.05 9.51
N LYS A 344 -22.33 9.42 8.42
CA LYS A 344 -23.79 9.31 8.30
C LYS A 344 -24.33 7.87 8.44
N LYS A 345 -23.52 6.85 8.16
CA LYS A 345 -23.88 5.44 8.25
C LYS A 345 -23.48 4.79 9.57
N ARG A 346 -22.62 5.45 10.35
CA ARG A 346 -22.04 4.91 11.59
C ARG A 346 -23.10 4.44 12.61
N PRO A 347 -24.17 5.23 12.92
CA PRO A 347 -25.17 4.78 13.91
C PRO A 347 -25.86 3.47 13.51
N ALA A 348 -26.23 3.33 12.25
CA ALA A 348 -26.88 2.11 11.75
C ALA A 348 -25.91 0.89 11.74
N TYR A 349 -24.64 1.14 11.49
CA TYR A 349 -23.60 0.10 11.55
C TYR A 349 -23.38 -0.38 12.99
N GLU A 350 -23.24 0.53 13.95
CA GLU A 350 -23.05 0.22 15.37
C GLU A 350 -24.24 -0.55 15.96
N ALA A 351 -25.47 -0.14 15.63
CA ALA A 351 -26.68 -0.87 16.01
C ALA A 351 -26.65 -2.34 15.50
N LYS A 352 -26.22 -2.54 14.25
CA LYS A 352 -26.08 -3.88 13.67
C LYS A 352 -24.99 -4.72 14.34
N LEU A 353 -23.87 -4.10 14.71
CA LEU A 353 -22.80 -4.79 15.46
C LEU A 353 -23.29 -5.24 16.84
N LYS A 354 -24.00 -4.35 17.55
CA LYS A 354 -24.59 -4.66 18.86
C LYS A 354 -25.56 -5.84 18.76
N GLU A 355 -26.47 -5.84 17.80
CA GLU A 355 -27.40 -6.97 17.57
C GLU A 355 -26.66 -8.28 17.28
N LYS A 356 -25.59 -8.23 16.46
CA LYS A 356 -24.76 -9.39 16.13
C LYS A 356 -24.07 -9.96 17.38
N GLU A 357 -23.53 -9.08 18.21
CA GLU A 357 -22.87 -9.47 19.45
C GLU A 357 -23.85 -10.08 20.47
N GLU A 358 -25.03 -9.47 20.65
CA GLU A 358 -26.09 -10.02 21.48
C GLU A 358 -26.52 -11.41 21.01
N LYS A 359 -26.67 -11.61 19.69
CA LYS A 359 -26.96 -12.94 19.12
C LYS A 359 -25.84 -13.95 19.39
N ARG A 360 -24.58 -13.51 19.33
CA ARG A 360 -23.42 -14.34 19.64
C ARG A 360 -23.42 -14.77 21.11
N GLN A 361 -23.66 -13.83 22.02
CA GLN A 361 -23.70 -14.06 23.44
C GLN A 361 -24.84 -15.03 23.82
N ARG A 362 -26.04 -14.88 23.21
CA ARG A 362 -27.14 -15.81 23.38
C ARG A 362 -26.77 -17.24 22.96
N LYS A 363 -26.14 -17.40 21.77
CA LYS A 363 -25.68 -18.72 21.31
C LYS A 363 -24.65 -19.35 22.24
N VAL A 364 -23.72 -18.57 22.75
CA VAL A 364 -22.71 -19.02 23.73
C VAL A 364 -23.38 -19.45 25.04
N ALA A 365 -24.30 -18.63 25.56
CA ALA A 365 -25.08 -18.98 26.77
C ALA A 365 -25.88 -20.26 26.59
N GLU A 366 -26.58 -20.45 25.47
CA GLU A 366 -27.29 -21.67 25.12
C GLU A 366 -26.38 -22.91 25.06
N MET A 367 -25.16 -22.73 24.50
CA MET A 367 -24.18 -23.81 24.45
C MET A 367 -23.72 -24.24 25.86
N PHE A 368 -23.42 -23.26 26.73
CA PHE A 368 -23.06 -23.54 28.12
C PHE A 368 -24.21 -24.18 28.88
N ALA A 369 -25.44 -23.69 28.70
CA ALA A 369 -26.63 -24.30 29.35
C ALA A 369 -26.84 -25.76 28.90
N LYS A 370 -26.69 -26.05 27.60
CA LYS A 370 -26.76 -27.43 27.08
C LYS A 370 -25.64 -28.32 27.61
N GLN A 371 -24.44 -27.80 27.77
CA GLN A 371 -23.32 -28.55 28.35
C GLN A 371 -23.56 -28.84 29.83
N ALA A 372 -23.97 -27.83 30.60
CA ALA A 372 -24.33 -28.00 32.03
C ALA A 372 -25.46 -29.03 32.24
N ALA A 373 -26.50 -29.01 31.38
CA ALA A 373 -27.57 -29.99 31.41
C ALA A 373 -27.07 -31.41 31.11
N LYS A 374 -26.15 -31.60 30.17
CA LYS A 374 -25.52 -32.90 29.88
C LYS A 374 -24.69 -33.40 31.08
N ASP A 375 -23.94 -32.52 31.70
CA ASP A 375 -23.08 -32.86 32.84
C ASP A 375 -23.93 -33.22 34.07
N ALA A 376 -25.01 -32.47 34.32
CA ALA A 376 -25.99 -32.79 35.35
C ALA A 376 -26.69 -34.15 35.12
N ALA A 377 -27.10 -34.43 33.88
CA ALA A 377 -27.70 -35.72 33.50
C ALA A 377 -26.69 -36.88 33.68
N ARG A 378 -25.41 -36.66 33.34
CA ARG A 378 -24.32 -37.65 33.55
C ARG A 378 -24.07 -37.91 35.04
N ALA A 379 -24.05 -36.83 35.86
CA ALA A 379 -23.92 -36.94 37.32
C ALA A 379 -25.09 -37.72 37.95
N LEU A 380 -26.33 -37.46 37.50
CA LEU A 380 -27.52 -38.17 37.96
C LEU A 380 -27.48 -39.67 37.61
N LYS A 381 -27.03 -39.99 36.38
CA LYS A 381 -26.84 -41.37 35.91
C LYS A 381 -25.79 -42.09 36.74
N ASN A 382 -24.67 -41.46 37.05
CA ASN A 382 -23.61 -42.01 37.87
C ASN A 382 -24.11 -42.23 39.34
N LYS A 383 -24.87 -41.27 39.88
CA LYS A 383 -25.50 -41.41 41.23
C LYS A 383 -26.47 -42.59 41.30
N LYS A 384 -27.28 -42.80 40.24
CA LYS A 384 -28.17 -43.95 40.12
C LYS A 384 -27.42 -45.28 39.98
N LEU A 385 -26.30 -45.28 39.23
CA LEU A 385 -25.44 -46.46 39.08
C LEU A 385 -24.79 -46.86 40.43
N ASN A 386 -24.22 -45.89 41.15
CA ASN A 386 -23.61 -46.10 42.46
C ASN A 386 -24.65 -46.58 43.49
N SER A 387 -25.87 -46.01 43.48
CA SER A 387 -26.93 -46.45 44.36
C SER A 387 -27.44 -47.89 44.07
N LYS A 388 -27.38 -48.31 42.77
CA LYS A 388 -27.70 -49.76 42.47
C LYS A 388 -26.55 -50.66 42.88
N GLN A 389 -25.28 -50.28 42.71
CA GLN A 389 -24.15 -51.08 43.20
C GLN A 389 -24.09 -51.19 44.68
N VAL A 390 -24.45 -50.17 45.46
CA VAL A 390 -24.54 -50.22 46.89
C VAL A 390 -25.66 -51.19 47.31
N LYS A 391 -26.86 -51.16 46.69
CA LYS A 391 -27.94 -52.07 46.92
C LYS A 391 -27.62 -53.52 46.53
N GLU A 392 -26.83 -53.76 45.51
CA GLU A 392 -26.40 -55.12 45.16
C GLU A 392 -25.32 -55.65 46.11
N ASN A 393 -24.39 -54.80 46.56
CA ASN A 393 -23.39 -55.13 47.56
C ASN A 393 -24.05 -55.45 48.94
N ASP A 394 -25.10 -54.71 49.33
CA ASP A 394 -25.87 -54.97 50.51
C ASP A 394 -26.65 -56.31 50.44
N LYS A 395 -27.20 -56.67 49.27
CA LYS A 395 -27.82 -57.95 49.01
C LYS A 395 -26.82 -59.10 49.03
N THR A 396 -25.61 -58.90 48.53
CA THR A 396 -24.51 -59.89 48.54
C THR A 396 -23.93 -60.04 49.94
N ASN A 397 -23.82 -58.98 50.72
CA ASN A 397 -23.42 -59.05 52.15
C ASN A 397 -24.46 -59.72 52.98
N LYS A 398 -25.77 -59.42 52.83
CA LYS A 398 -26.85 -60.15 53.52
C LYS A 398 -26.90 -61.65 53.18
N ARG A 399 -26.54 -62.05 51.94
CA ARG A 399 -26.39 -63.46 51.55
C ARG A 399 -25.17 -64.15 52.14
N LYS A 400 -24.08 -63.39 52.42
CA LYS A 400 -22.83 -63.92 53.05
C LYS A 400 -22.93 -64.01 54.52
N THR A 401 -23.75 -63.17 55.22
CA THR A 401 -23.99 -63.27 56.68
C THR A 401 -24.94 -64.37 57.07
N THR A 402 -25.69 -64.97 56.10
CA THR A 402 -26.52 -66.16 56.35
C THR A 402 -25.83 -67.47 56.05
N LYS A 403 -24.61 -67.49 55.61
CA LYS A 403 -23.80 -68.74 55.52
C LYS A 403 -22.35 -68.44 56.03
N GLY A 404 -22.15 -68.78 57.31
CA GLY A 404 -20.79 -68.84 57.85
C GLY A 404 -20.33 -67.62 58.57
N GLY A 405 -20.51 -67.58 59.90
CA GLY A 405 -19.70 -66.69 60.72
C GLY A 405 -18.27 -67.02 60.67
N VAL A 406 -17.44 -66.03 60.99
CA VAL A 406 -15.99 -66.03 61.14
C VAL A 406 -15.20 -65.71 59.85
N ILE A 407 -14.37 -64.70 59.99
CA ILE A 407 -13.43 -64.04 59.10
C ILE A 407 -13.94 -62.77 58.48
N LEU A 408 -13.87 -61.67 59.18
CA LEU A 408 -13.74 -60.33 58.64
C LEU A 408 -13.38 -59.25 59.68
N HIS A 409 -12.28 -59.40 60.35
CA HIS A 409 -11.72 -58.28 61.14
C HIS A 409 -10.35 -57.82 60.75
N SER A 410 -9.78 -58.42 59.69
CA SER A 410 -8.40 -58.12 59.30
C SER A 410 -8.22 -57.25 58.00
N MET A 411 -9.28 -56.91 57.29
CA MET A 411 -9.18 -56.14 56.04
C MET A 411 -9.61 -54.67 56.12
N MET A 412 -10.07 -54.22 57.25
CA MET A 412 -10.48 -52.79 57.39
C MET A 412 -9.35 -51.85 57.89
N GLN A 413 -8.18 -52.36 58.21
CA GLN A 413 -7.06 -51.49 58.64
C GLN A 413 -6.12 -51.06 57.52
N GLN A 414 -6.17 -51.63 56.32
CA GLN A 414 -5.26 -51.27 55.21
C GLN A 414 -5.79 -50.18 54.32
N GLN A 415 -7.03 -49.71 54.42
CA GLN A 415 -7.58 -48.64 53.58
C GLN A 415 -7.53 -47.23 54.19
N LYS A 416 -7.06 -47.09 55.43
CA LYS A 416 -6.91 -45.75 56.07
C LYS A 416 -5.54 -45.10 55.88
N GLU A 417 -4.54 -45.82 55.35
CA GLU A 417 -3.18 -45.28 55.16
C GLU A 417 -2.91 -44.70 53.75
N TYR A 418 -3.86 -44.78 52.80
CA TYR A 418 -3.59 -44.31 51.40
C TYR A 418 -4.25 -42.97 51.02
N TYR A 419 -4.99 -42.32 51.91
CA TYR A 419 -5.59 -41.00 51.64
C TYR A 419 -5.41 -40.01 52.82
N GLY A 420 -4.18 -39.91 53.30
CA GLY A 420 -3.83 -38.92 54.30
C GLY A 420 -2.41 -38.42 54.04
N GLY A 421 -2.27 -37.46 53.16
CA GLY A 421 -0.96 -36.83 52.90
C GLY A 421 -1.02 -35.74 51.86
N ALA A 422 -1.01 -34.48 52.36
CA ALA A 422 -0.79 -33.17 51.73
C ALA A 422 -1.91 -32.61 50.87
#